data_0480e1988709acd1b99581587034b0e3
#
_entry.id   0480e1988709acd1b99581587034b0e3
#
_cell.length_a   1.000
_cell.length_b   1.000
_cell.length_c   1.000
_cell.angle_alpha   90.00
_cell.angle_beta   90.00
_cell.angle_gamma   90.00
#
_symmetry.space_group_name_H-M   'P 1'
#
loop_
_entity.id
_entity.type
_entity.pdbx_description
1 polymer ?
#
loop_
_entity_poly.entity_id
_entity_poly.type
_entity_poly.pdbx_seq_one_letter_code
_entity_poly.pdbx_strand_id
1 'polypeptide(L)'
;MQLTVVEASLQQVVLTAPLAPNINHRETVFGGSASAVAILAAWSMLHLGLAAEGLGSRLVIQRNTMDYLAPIDGNFTAVALAPARRAWESFTRMIRRKGLGRITQAAALHYQGQVAGALAGEFVAFGPGYA
;
A
#
# COMPACT_ATOMS: atom_id res chain seq x y z
N MET A 1 -2.92 15.03 -3.47
CA MET A 1 -2.72 14.00 -4.51
C MET A 1 -3.99 13.67 -5.31
N GLN A 2 -5.14 14.07 -4.89
CA GLN A 2 -6.42 13.85 -5.60
C GLN A 2 -6.66 12.39 -5.98
N LEU A 3 -6.61 11.52 -4.99
CA LEU A 3 -6.79 10.09 -5.22
C LEU A 3 -8.26 9.72 -5.35
N THR A 4 -8.54 8.74 -6.20
CA THR A 4 -9.85 8.11 -6.31
C THR A 4 -9.71 6.64 -5.96
N VAL A 5 -10.59 6.16 -5.09
CA VAL A 5 -10.66 4.73 -4.77
C VAL A 5 -11.49 4.04 -5.85
N VAL A 6 -10.86 3.16 -6.62
CA VAL A 6 -11.54 2.37 -7.66
C VAL A 6 -12.12 1.10 -7.07
N GLU A 7 -11.34 0.45 -6.21
CA GLU A 7 -11.78 -0.76 -5.51
C GLU A 7 -11.14 -0.81 -4.14
N ALA A 8 -11.91 -1.22 -3.13
CA ALA A 8 -11.41 -1.47 -1.79
C ALA A 8 -12.13 -2.71 -1.27
N SER A 9 -11.47 -3.86 -1.34
CA SER A 9 -12.03 -5.15 -0.93
C SER A 9 -11.00 -5.94 -0.14
N LEU A 10 -11.39 -7.12 0.33
CA LEU A 10 -10.44 -8.00 1.03
C LEU A 10 -9.45 -8.68 0.08
N GLN A 11 -9.65 -8.58 -1.22
CA GLN A 11 -8.78 -9.16 -2.24
C GLN A 11 -7.78 -8.17 -2.78
N GLN A 12 -8.19 -6.91 -2.94
CA GLN A 12 -7.30 -5.88 -3.47
C GLN A 12 -7.79 -4.47 -3.17
N VAL A 13 -6.85 -3.55 -3.19
CA VAL A 13 -7.11 -2.11 -3.16
C VAL A 13 -6.56 -1.51 -4.45
N VAL A 14 -7.39 -0.73 -5.15
CA VAL A 14 -7.03 -0.06 -6.39
C VAL A 14 -7.31 1.42 -6.23
N LEU A 15 -6.27 2.24 -6.34
CA LEU A 15 -6.35 3.68 -6.28
C LEU A 15 -5.91 4.27 -7.60
N THR A 16 -6.56 5.32 -8.06
CA THR A 16 -6.09 6.09 -9.23
C THR A 16 -5.71 7.49 -8.80
N ALA A 17 -4.73 8.05 -9.49
CA ALA A 17 -4.29 9.42 -9.27
C ALA A 17 -4.05 10.09 -10.62
N PRO A 18 -4.51 11.33 -10.79
CA PRO A 18 -4.26 12.06 -12.04
C PRO A 18 -2.84 12.61 -12.06
N LEU A 19 -2.36 12.87 -13.27
CA LEU A 19 -1.05 13.49 -13.46
C LEU A 19 -0.96 14.89 -12.84
N ALA A 20 -1.99 15.73 -13.09
CA ALA A 20 -1.92 17.17 -12.87
C ALA A 20 -1.43 17.61 -11.49
N PRO A 21 -1.94 17.11 -10.36
CA PRO A 21 -1.42 17.54 -9.05
C PRO A 21 -0.14 16.84 -8.60
N ASN A 22 0.40 15.90 -9.41
CA ASN A 22 1.51 15.04 -9.02
C ASN A 22 2.72 15.16 -9.93
N ILE A 23 2.75 16.13 -10.82
CA ILE A 23 3.82 16.29 -11.80
C ILE A 23 5.04 17.00 -11.21
N ASN A 24 6.20 16.72 -11.81
CA ASN A 24 7.43 17.47 -11.59
C ASN A 24 7.66 18.42 -12.77
N HIS A 25 8.83 19.11 -12.80
CA HIS A 25 9.17 20.07 -13.84
C HIS A 25 9.32 19.45 -15.23
N ARG A 26 9.34 18.12 -15.36
CA ARG A 26 9.41 17.39 -16.64
C ARG A 26 8.05 16.86 -17.08
N GLU A 27 7.00 17.27 -16.40
CA GLU A 27 5.62 16.84 -16.67
C GLU A 27 5.41 15.34 -16.51
N THR A 28 6.18 14.71 -15.60
CA THR A 28 5.96 13.34 -15.19
C THR A 28 5.63 13.30 -13.70
N VAL A 29 5.11 12.17 -13.22
CA VAL A 29 4.79 12.02 -11.81
C VAL A 29 6.06 12.11 -10.98
N PHE A 30 6.04 12.99 -9.98
CA PHE A 30 7.12 13.13 -9.04
C PHE A 30 7.27 11.85 -8.21
N GLY A 31 8.53 11.38 -8.04
CA GLY A 31 8.81 10.12 -7.35
C GLY A 31 8.22 10.02 -5.95
N GLY A 32 8.22 11.12 -5.20
CA GLY A 32 7.60 11.16 -3.87
C GLY A 32 6.11 10.93 -3.90
N SER A 33 5.41 11.50 -4.90
CA SER A 33 3.97 11.28 -5.09
C SER A 33 3.68 9.84 -5.48
N ALA A 34 4.47 9.28 -6.38
CA ALA A 34 4.32 7.89 -6.82
C ALA A 34 4.46 6.93 -5.64
N SER A 35 5.51 7.10 -4.84
CA SER A 35 5.75 6.26 -3.69
C SER A 35 4.66 6.43 -2.63
N ALA A 36 4.17 7.65 -2.40
CA ALA A 36 3.09 7.91 -1.44
C ALA A 36 1.79 7.21 -1.82
N VAL A 37 1.43 7.22 -3.10
CA VAL A 37 0.22 6.53 -3.59
C VAL A 37 0.38 5.02 -3.43
N ALA A 38 1.55 4.47 -3.75
CA ALA A 38 1.82 3.04 -3.58
C ALA A 38 1.75 2.63 -2.09
N ILE A 39 2.34 3.43 -1.21
CA ILE A 39 2.30 3.19 0.24
C ILE A 39 0.86 3.22 0.75
N LEU A 40 0.07 4.18 0.29
CA LEU A 40 -1.34 4.28 0.71
C LEU A 40 -2.14 3.05 0.28
N ALA A 41 -1.93 2.56 -0.95
CA ALA A 41 -2.59 1.34 -1.42
C ALA A 41 -2.21 0.14 -0.56
N ALA A 42 -0.93 -0.03 -0.26
CA ALA A 42 -0.42 -1.12 0.57
C ALA A 42 -0.97 -1.03 2.01
N TRP A 43 -0.92 0.17 2.59
CA TRP A 43 -1.45 0.42 3.94
C TRP A 43 -2.94 0.11 4.01
N SER A 44 -3.69 0.57 3.02
CA SER A 44 -5.14 0.37 2.97
C SER A 44 -5.51 -1.10 2.87
N MET A 45 -4.74 -1.88 2.10
CA MET A 45 -4.96 -3.32 1.97
C MET A 45 -4.85 -4.01 3.32
N LEU A 46 -3.79 -3.71 4.08
CA LEU A 46 -3.59 -4.29 5.40
C LEU A 46 -4.63 -3.79 6.40
N HIS A 47 -4.97 -2.50 6.33
CA HIS A 47 -5.97 -1.91 7.22
C HIS A 47 -7.34 -2.58 7.07
N LEU A 48 -7.79 -2.80 5.84
CA LEU A 48 -9.06 -3.48 5.58
C LEU A 48 -9.06 -4.90 6.13
N GLY A 49 -7.97 -5.64 5.94
CA GLY A 49 -7.85 -6.99 6.45
C GLY A 49 -7.90 -7.04 7.97
N LEU A 50 -7.19 -6.13 8.64
CA LEU A 50 -7.20 -6.06 10.10
C LEU A 50 -8.58 -5.68 10.65
N ALA A 51 -9.24 -4.72 10.01
CA ALA A 51 -10.60 -4.32 10.40
C ALA A 51 -11.58 -5.47 10.26
N ALA A 52 -11.47 -6.26 9.19
CA ALA A 52 -12.35 -7.40 8.95
C ALA A 52 -12.20 -8.49 10.01
N GLU A 53 -11.01 -8.60 10.62
CA GLU A 53 -10.76 -9.57 11.69
C GLU A 53 -10.97 -9.00 13.09
N GLY A 54 -11.44 -7.77 13.18
CA GLY A 54 -11.66 -7.12 14.47
C GLY A 54 -10.36 -6.79 15.21
N LEU A 55 -9.24 -6.74 14.50
CA LEU A 55 -7.95 -6.38 15.07
C LEU A 55 -7.70 -4.89 14.89
N GLY A 56 -8.43 -4.06 15.65
CA GLY A 56 -8.22 -2.62 15.68
C GLY A 56 -6.79 -2.32 16.07
N SER A 57 -5.96 -1.89 15.11
CA SER A 57 -4.52 -1.75 15.30
C SER A 57 -4.05 -0.41 14.78
N ARG A 58 -2.97 0.09 15.38
CA ARG A 58 -2.23 1.18 14.80
C ARG A 58 -1.22 0.58 13.81
N LEU A 59 -1.35 0.94 12.55
CA LEU A 59 -0.56 0.37 11.45
C LEU A 59 0.38 1.43 10.90
N VAL A 60 1.68 1.16 10.93
CA VAL A 60 2.70 2.09 10.44
C VAL A 60 3.64 1.38 9.49
N ILE A 61 4.16 2.12 8.51
CA ILE A 61 5.23 1.64 7.67
C ILE A 61 6.56 1.89 8.38
N GLN A 62 7.40 0.87 8.45
CA GLN A 62 8.69 0.95 9.12
C GLN A 62 9.82 1.13 8.12
N ARG A 63 9.71 0.49 6.96
CA ARG A 63 10.73 0.50 5.93
C ARG A 63 10.09 0.17 4.59
N ASN A 64 10.62 0.71 3.51
CA ASN A 64 10.15 0.32 2.18
C ASN A 64 11.26 0.42 1.15
N THR A 65 11.06 -0.35 0.07
CA THR A 65 11.85 -0.24 -1.15
C THR A 65 10.90 0.10 -2.28
N MET A 66 11.24 1.12 -3.06
CA MET A 66 10.44 1.54 -4.20
C MET A 66 11.31 1.54 -5.45
N ASP A 67 10.91 0.74 -6.44
CA ASP A 67 11.57 0.70 -7.74
C ASP A 67 10.75 1.52 -8.73
N TYR A 68 11.40 2.50 -9.37
CA TYR A 68 10.80 3.33 -10.40
C TYR A 68 11.21 2.77 -11.76
N LEU A 69 10.27 2.11 -12.43
CA LEU A 69 10.56 1.30 -13.61
C LEU A 69 10.33 2.04 -14.92
N ALA A 70 9.41 3.00 -14.94
CA ALA A 70 9.11 3.76 -16.14
C ALA A 70 8.51 5.13 -15.77
N PRO A 71 8.68 6.15 -16.62
CA PRO A 71 8.01 7.44 -16.40
C PRO A 71 6.50 7.29 -16.49
N ILE A 72 5.77 8.15 -15.76
CA ILE A 72 4.33 8.20 -15.77
C ILE A 72 3.91 9.57 -16.30
N ASP A 73 3.27 9.60 -17.46
CA ASP A 73 2.89 10.82 -18.17
C ASP A 73 1.39 11.09 -18.17
N GLY A 74 0.63 10.38 -17.37
CA GLY A 74 -0.83 10.53 -17.31
C GLY A 74 -1.38 9.96 -16.03
N ASN A 75 -2.69 9.75 -16.01
CA ASN A 75 -3.33 9.11 -14.86
C ASN A 75 -2.75 7.73 -14.63
N PHE A 76 -2.48 7.40 -13.40
CA PHE A 76 -1.88 6.12 -13.05
C PHE A 76 -2.67 5.44 -11.93
N THR A 77 -2.44 4.15 -11.76
CA THR A 77 -3.17 3.30 -10.81
C THR A 77 -2.19 2.61 -9.89
N ALA A 78 -2.49 2.60 -8.60
CA ALA A 78 -1.77 1.79 -7.62
C ALA A 78 -2.64 0.61 -7.22
N VAL A 79 -2.07 -0.59 -7.27
CA VAL A 79 -2.77 -1.83 -6.94
C VAL A 79 -2.01 -2.55 -5.83
N ALA A 80 -2.70 -2.86 -4.74
CA ALA A 80 -2.18 -3.71 -3.67
C ALA A 80 -3.06 -4.95 -3.58
N LEU A 81 -2.46 -6.12 -3.74
CA LEU A 81 -3.16 -7.39 -3.61
C LEU A 81 -3.06 -7.89 -2.17
N ALA A 82 -4.05 -8.64 -1.72
CA ALA A 82 -4.02 -9.25 -0.40
C ALA A 82 -2.74 -10.08 -0.23
N PRO A 83 -2.13 -10.09 0.96
CA PRO A 83 -0.95 -10.91 1.21
C PRO A 83 -1.27 -12.39 1.08
N ALA A 84 -0.24 -13.21 0.86
CA ALA A 84 -0.39 -14.64 0.88
C ALA A 84 -1.01 -15.08 2.21
N ARG A 85 -1.89 -16.07 2.16
CA ARG A 85 -2.63 -16.54 3.34
C ARG A 85 -1.72 -16.87 4.51
N ARG A 86 -0.64 -17.57 4.26
CA ARG A 86 0.31 -17.96 5.32
C ARG A 86 0.96 -16.75 5.99
N ALA A 87 1.35 -15.77 5.20
CA ALA A 87 1.94 -14.53 5.73
C ALA A 87 0.93 -13.76 6.57
N TRP A 88 -0.31 -13.69 6.11
CA TRP A 88 -1.40 -13.02 6.84
C TRP A 88 -1.69 -13.72 8.16
N GLU A 89 -1.78 -15.05 8.15
CA GLU A 89 -2.03 -15.82 9.38
C GLU A 89 -0.93 -15.64 10.41
N SER A 90 0.32 -15.64 9.99
CA SER A 90 1.47 -15.41 10.87
C SER A 90 1.42 -14.01 11.49
N PHE A 91 1.12 -13.00 10.67
CA PHE A 91 1.00 -11.61 11.08
C PHE A 91 -0.08 -11.42 12.15
N THR A 92 -1.29 -11.89 11.88
CA THR A 92 -2.42 -11.75 12.82
C THR A 92 -2.21 -12.56 14.10
N ARG A 93 -1.59 -13.72 14.01
CA ARG A 93 -1.26 -14.52 15.18
C ARG A 93 -0.31 -13.77 16.12
N MET A 94 0.70 -13.11 15.56
CA MET A 94 1.63 -12.33 16.38
C MET A 94 0.95 -11.16 17.06
N ILE A 95 0.04 -10.48 16.36
CA ILE A 95 -0.72 -9.38 16.96
C ILE A 95 -1.55 -9.90 18.13
N ARG A 96 -2.23 -11.04 17.96
CA ARG A 96 -3.07 -11.62 19.01
C ARG A 96 -2.26 -12.07 20.21
N ARG A 97 -1.08 -12.64 19.98
CA ARG A 97 -0.24 -13.19 21.07
C ARG A 97 0.60 -12.13 21.78
N LYS A 98 1.19 -11.20 21.03
CA LYS A 98 2.19 -10.27 21.58
C LYS A 98 1.76 -8.82 21.49
N GLY A 99 0.63 -8.52 20.87
CA GLY A 99 0.18 -7.14 20.67
C GLY A 99 0.94 -6.40 19.57
N LEU A 100 1.82 -7.08 18.85
CA LEU A 100 2.62 -6.49 17.79
C LEU A 100 2.88 -7.54 16.71
N GLY A 101 2.71 -7.16 15.44
CA GLY A 101 3.04 -8.02 14.31
C GLY A 101 3.69 -7.24 13.19
N ARG A 102 4.43 -7.94 12.33
CA ARG A 102 5.10 -7.37 11.17
C ARG A 102 4.73 -8.15 9.93
N ILE A 103 4.61 -7.43 8.81
CA ILE A 103 4.30 -8.05 7.52
C ILE A 103 4.90 -7.20 6.40
N THR A 104 5.28 -7.85 5.31
CA THR A 104 5.64 -7.16 4.08
C THR A 104 4.43 -7.10 3.17
N GLN A 105 4.10 -5.93 2.65
CA GLN A 105 3.00 -5.72 1.72
C GLN A 105 3.53 -5.01 0.49
N ALA A 106 3.19 -5.55 -0.67
CA ALA A 106 3.57 -4.99 -1.95
C ALA A 106 2.44 -4.11 -2.52
N ALA A 107 2.84 -3.20 -3.40
CA ALA A 107 1.92 -2.47 -4.27
C ALA A 107 2.63 -2.19 -5.57
N ALA A 108 1.88 -2.16 -6.67
CA ALA A 108 2.43 -1.86 -7.98
C ALA A 108 1.74 -0.63 -8.57
N LEU A 109 2.51 0.20 -9.27
CA LEU A 109 1.97 1.29 -10.05
C LEU A 109 1.83 0.86 -11.49
N HIS A 110 0.66 1.09 -12.07
CA HIS A 110 0.35 0.75 -13.45
C HIS A 110 0.08 2.01 -14.26
N TYR A 111 0.66 2.07 -15.43
CA TYR A 111 0.44 3.15 -16.38
C TYR A 111 0.39 2.55 -17.79
N GLN A 112 -0.72 2.80 -18.49
CA GLN A 112 -0.94 2.29 -19.86
C GLN A 112 -0.68 0.78 -19.99
N GLY A 113 -1.19 0.00 -19.04
CA GLY A 113 -1.09 -1.46 -19.05
C GLY A 113 0.27 -2.02 -18.66
N GLN A 114 1.20 -1.18 -18.23
CA GLN A 114 2.54 -1.60 -17.83
C GLN A 114 2.80 -1.27 -16.37
N VAL A 115 3.65 -2.07 -15.72
CA VAL A 115 4.10 -1.78 -14.36
C VAL A 115 5.15 -0.68 -14.45
N ALA A 116 4.82 0.49 -13.90
CA ALA A 116 5.70 1.65 -13.89
C ALA A 116 6.44 1.82 -12.57
N GLY A 117 6.03 1.10 -11.53
CA GLY A 117 6.69 1.14 -10.23
C GLY A 117 6.30 -0.04 -9.39
N ALA A 118 7.16 -0.42 -8.46
CA ALA A 118 6.92 -1.54 -7.56
C ALA A 118 7.41 -1.18 -6.15
N LEU A 119 6.51 -1.34 -5.17
CA LEU A 119 6.77 -1.09 -3.76
C LEU A 119 6.81 -2.40 -3.00
N ALA A 120 7.77 -2.54 -2.09
CA ALA A 120 7.72 -3.52 -1.03
C ALA A 120 7.85 -2.78 0.30
N GLY A 121 6.82 -2.82 1.12
CA GLY A 121 6.78 -2.11 2.39
C GLY A 121 6.76 -3.06 3.56
N GLU A 122 7.59 -2.79 4.57
CA GLU A 122 7.53 -3.49 5.85
C GLU A 122 6.66 -2.70 6.81
N PHE A 123 5.57 -3.29 7.24
CA PHE A 123 4.58 -2.66 8.10
C PHE A 123 4.58 -3.32 9.47
N VAL A 124 4.30 -2.51 10.49
CA VAL A 124 4.14 -2.96 11.87
C VAL A 124 2.75 -2.56 12.34
N ALA A 125 2.03 -3.52 12.90
CA ALA A 125 0.74 -3.26 13.53
C ALA A 125 0.87 -3.44 15.04
N PHE A 126 0.36 -2.44 15.79
CA PHE A 126 0.28 -2.49 17.25
C PHE A 126 -1.17 -2.78 17.62
N GLY A 127 -1.41 -3.92 18.22
CA GLY A 127 -2.75 -4.32 18.64
C GLY A 127 -3.29 -3.49 19.79
N PRO A 128 -4.58 -3.69 20.13
CA PRO A 128 -5.18 -2.99 21.26
C PRO A 128 -4.40 -3.28 22.55
N GLY A 129 -4.17 -2.24 23.32
CA GLY A 129 -3.47 -2.37 24.60
C GLY A 129 -1.96 -2.38 24.51
N TYR A 130 -1.38 -2.34 23.34
CA TYR A 130 0.06 -2.20 23.20
C TYR A 130 0.48 -0.77 23.45
N ALA A 131 1.38 -0.59 24.40
CA ALA A 131 1.85 0.72 24.82
C ALA A 131 3.01 1.23 23.96
#